data_7dc8f28a6faca1f5f1bc4ce493d56312
#
_entry.id   7dc8f28a6faca1f5f1bc4ce493d56312
#
_cell.length_a   1.000
_cell.length_b   1.000
_cell.length_c   1.000
_cell.angle_alpha   90.00
_cell.angle_beta   90.00
_cell.angle_gamma   90.00
#
_symmetry.space_group_name_H-M   'P 1'
#
loop_
_entity.id
_entity.type
_entity.pdbx_description
1 polymer ?
#
loop_
_entity_poly.entity_id
_entity_poly.type
_entity_poly.pdbx_seq_one_letter_code
_entity_poly.pdbx_strand_id
1 'polypeptide(L)'
;MKSKAPCDHIMETLKIATRQSPLALWQANFVKDRLTAIHPELAVELVPMVTKGDVILDTPLAKIGGKGLFVKELERALLEERADIAVHSMKDVPMCFPAGLGLSVICQREDPRDAFVSNDYRRLDELPQGAVVGTSSLRRQCQLKQLHPDLDIRSLRGNVGTRLSKLDNGEYDAIILASAGLIRLGLAERIASFIEVEQSLPA
;
A
#
# COMPACT_ATOMS: atom_id res chain seq x y z
N MET A 1 -43.96 12.35 32.68
CA MET A 1 -42.96 11.68 31.82
C MET A 1 -42.42 12.73 30.86
N LYS A 2 -41.17 13.21 31.09
CA LYS A 2 -40.53 14.15 30.17
C LYS A 2 -39.84 13.32 29.09
N SER A 3 -40.31 13.42 27.85
CA SER A 3 -39.68 12.92 26.64
C SER A 3 -38.27 13.51 26.55
N LYS A 4 -37.25 12.68 26.63
CA LYS A 4 -35.90 13.06 26.24
C LYS A 4 -35.95 13.34 24.74
N ALA A 5 -35.66 14.58 24.36
CA ALA A 5 -35.38 14.93 22.98
C ALA A 5 -34.23 14.07 22.45
N PRO A 6 -34.24 13.67 21.15
CA PRO A 6 -33.08 13.00 20.56
C PRO A 6 -31.87 13.94 20.71
N CYS A 7 -30.75 13.42 21.20
CA CYS A 7 -29.49 14.12 21.14
C CYS A 7 -29.19 14.39 19.67
N ASP A 8 -29.35 15.64 19.25
CA ASP A 8 -28.69 16.14 18.05
C ASP A 8 -27.18 16.06 18.29
N HIS A 9 -26.59 14.87 18.07
CA HIS A 9 -25.18 14.78 17.83
C HIS A 9 -24.96 15.45 16.45
N ILE A 10 -24.64 16.74 16.50
CA ILE A 10 -23.96 17.40 15.40
C ILE A 10 -22.72 16.52 15.14
N MET A 11 -22.75 15.71 14.09
CA MET A 11 -21.61 14.89 13.74
C MET A 11 -20.48 15.85 13.40
N GLU A 12 -19.53 15.95 14.32
CA GLU A 12 -18.26 16.62 14.06
C GLU A 12 -17.61 15.99 12.82
N THR A 13 -16.76 16.74 12.13
CA THR A 13 -16.04 16.29 10.96
C THR A 13 -15.27 15.00 11.28
N LEU A 14 -15.52 13.92 10.54
CA LEU A 14 -14.74 12.68 10.64
C LEU A 14 -13.35 12.87 10.02
N LYS A 15 -12.31 12.62 10.79
CA LYS A 15 -10.92 12.79 10.38
C LYS A 15 -10.28 11.45 10.07
N ILE A 16 -9.75 11.30 8.85
CA ILE A 16 -9.08 10.09 8.36
C ILE A 16 -7.57 10.31 8.33
N ALA A 17 -6.84 9.66 9.22
CA ALA A 17 -5.38 9.60 9.15
C ALA A 17 -4.93 8.76 7.96
N THR A 18 -3.99 9.27 7.16
CA THR A 18 -3.43 8.59 5.99
C THR A 18 -1.98 9.00 5.76
N ARG A 19 -1.22 8.18 5.01
CA ARG A 19 0.10 8.58 4.52
C ARG A 19 -0.04 9.53 3.34
N GLN A 20 1.02 10.29 3.06
CA GLN A 20 1.05 11.26 1.94
C GLN A 20 1.36 10.63 0.58
N SER A 21 1.67 9.32 0.51
CA SER A 21 1.94 8.68 -0.78
C SER A 21 0.68 8.67 -1.67
N PRO A 22 0.82 8.80 -3.02
CA PRO A 22 -0.34 8.83 -3.92
C PRO A 22 -1.29 7.65 -3.72
N LEU A 23 -0.77 6.43 -3.52
CA LEU A 23 -1.60 5.25 -3.28
C LEU A 23 -2.35 5.32 -1.94
N ALA A 24 -1.72 5.83 -0.88
CA ALA A 24 -2.38 5.97 0.41
C ALA A 24 -3.48 7.04 0.35
N LEU A 25 -3.23 8.15 -0.32
CA LEU A 25 -4.23 9.19 -0.54
C LEU A 25 -5.40 8.67 -1.39
N TRP A 26 -5.13 7.88 -2.43
CA TRP A 26 -6.18 7.21 -3.20
C TRP A 26 -7.08 6.35 -2.30
N GLN A 27 -6.46 5.53 -1.44
CA GLN A 27 -7.19 4.65 -0.52
C GLN A 27 -8.03 5.44 0.50
N ALA A 28 -7.48 6.52 1.03
CA ALA A 28 -8.22 7.37 1.97
C ALA A 28 -9.37 8.11 1.31
N ASN A 29 -9.18 8.62 0.08
CA ASN A 29 -10.27 9.22 -0.71
C ASN A 29 -11.36 8.20 -1.04
N PHE A 30 -10.99 6.97 -1.42
CA PHE A 30 -11.96 5.90 -1.66
C PHE A 30 -12.86 5.66 -0.43
N VAL A 31 -12.29 5.62 0.78
CA VAL A 31 -13.07 5.48 2.01
C VAL A 31 -13.92 6.72 2.28
N LYS A 32 -13.35 7.92 2.11
CA LYS A 32 -14.07 9.19 2.22
C LYS A 32 -15.31 9.21 1.31
N ASP A 33 -15.12 8.90 0.01
CA ASP A 33 -16.21 8.94 -0.98
C ASP A 33 -17.31 7.94 -0.64
N ARG A 34 -16.93 6.75 -0.15
CA ARG A 34 -17.90 5.74 0.29
C ARG A 34 -18.68 6.18 1.52
N LEU A 35 -18.02 6.79 2.49
CA LEU A 35 -18.68 7.34 3.69
C LEU A 35 -19.62 8.47 3.33
N THR A 36 -19.19 9.42 2.50
CA THR A 36 -20.02 10.54 2.08
C THR A 36 -21.22 10.10 1.23
N ALA A 37 -21.06 9.03 0.42
CA ALA A 37 -22.18 8.47 -0.34
C ALA A 37 -23.26 7.82 0.55
N ILE A 38 -22.86 7.23 1.69
CA ILE A 38 -23.80 6.59 2.66
C ILE A 38 -24.37 7.64 3.63
N HIS A 39 -23.55 8.62 4.01
CA HIS A 39 -23.85 9.67 4.97
C HIS A 39 -23.58 11.05 4.36
N PRO A 40 -24.50 11.59 3.53
CA PRO A 40 -24.27 12.86 2.82
C PRO A 40 -24.05 14.07 3.74
N GLU A 41 -24.57 14.01 4.98
CA GLU A 41 -24.40 15.04 6.00
C GLU A 41 -23.04 14.98 6.72
N LEU A 42 -22.28 13.89 6.54
CA LEU A 42 -21.00 13.68 7.20
C LEU A 42 -19.89 14.48 6.51
N ALA A 43 -19.32 15.45 7.20
CA ALA A 43 -18.09 16.09 6.76
C ALA A 43 -16.91 15.13 7.01
N VAL A 44 -16.10 14.87 5.97
CA VAL A 44 -14.93 13.97 6.07
C VAL A 44 -13.68 14.74 5.66
N GLU A 45 -12.69 14.77 6.56
CA GLU A 45 -11.39 15.41 6.35
C GLU A 45 -10.27 14.36 6.30
N LEU A 46 -9.31 14.52 5.38
CA LEU A 46 -8.09 13.73 5.38
C LEU A 46 -7.01 14.44 6.19
N VAL A 47 -6.28 13.66 7.01
CA VAL A 47 -5.13 14.12 7.81
C VAL A 47 -3.89 13.40 7.31
N PRO A 48 -3.23 13.93 6.24
CA PRO A 48 -2.05 13.29 5.65
C PRO A 48 -0.83 13.42 6.56
N MET A 49 -0.07 12.32 6.70
CA MET A 49 1.11 12.23 7.55
C MET A 49 2.30 11.63 6.81
N VAL A 50 3.50 12.06 7.18
CA VAL A 50 4.76 11.44 6.76
C VAL A 50 5.16 10.41 7.80
N THR A 51 5.42 9.17 7.38
CA THR A 51 5.88 8.11 8.28
C THR A 51 7.39 7.90 8.16
N LYS A 52 7.99 7.29 9.18
CA LYS A 52 9.43 6.92 9.14
C LYS A 52 9.75 6.05 7.93
N GLY A 53 8.84 5.16 7.54
CA GLY A 53 9.02 4.30 6.37
C GLY A 53 9.02 5.07 5.04
N ASP A 54 8.41 6.27 5.00
CA ASP A 54 8.42 7.14 3.82
C ASP A 54 9.74 7.92 3.69
N VAL A 55 10.39 8.22 4.79
CA VAL A 55 11.65 9.00 4.84
C VAL A 55 12.87 8.12 4.59
N ILE A 56 12.91 6.91 5.16
CA ILE A 56 14.07 6.02 5.08
C ILE A 56 14.01 5.23 3.77
N LEU A 57 14.72 5.67 2.74
CA LEU A 57 14.73 5.03 1.42
C LEU A 57 15.99 4.20 1.15
N ASP A 58 17.10 4.50 1.83
CA ASP A 58 18.43 3.95 1.51
C ASP A 58 18.73 2.61 2.21
N THR A 59 17.94 2.23 3.20
CA THR A 59 18.17 1.01 3.98
C THR A 59 17.07 -0.01 3.73
N PRO A 60 17.39 -1.29 3.42
CA PRO A 60 16.39 -2.35 3.29
C PRO A 60 15.52 -2.47 4.54
N LEU A 61 14.20 -2.58 4.38
CA LEU A 61 13.24 -2.67 5.51
C LEU A 61 13.57 -3.77 6.49
N ALA A 62 14.08 -4.90 6.02
CA ALA A 62 14.51 -6.03 6.84
C ALA A 62 15.64 -5.68 7.82
N LYS A 63 16.51 -4.70 7.48
CA LYS A 63 17.61 -4.26 8.33
C LYS A 63 17.20 -3.19 9.36
N ILE A 64 16.12 -2.45 9.09
CA ILE A 64 15.64 -1.39 10.00
C ILE A 64 14.92 -1.99 11.21
N GLY A 65 14.53 -3.28 11.14
CA GLY A 65 13.99 -4.04 12.29
C GLY A 65 12.67 -3.49 12.85
N GLY A 66 11.95 -2.67 12.11
CA GLY A 66 10.82 -1.93 12.63
C GLY A 66 9.47 -2.50 12.22
N LYS A 67 8.81 -3.23 13.11
CA LYS A 67 7.35 -3.39 13.00
C LYS A 67 6.72 -2.00 13.05
N GLY A 68 5.80 -1.72 12.11
CA GLY A 68 5.00 -0.49 12.16
C GLY A 68 5.65 0.77 11.60
N LEU A 69 6.67 0.65 10.73
CA LEU A 69 7.33 1.82 10.08
C LEU A 69 6.37 2.72 9.31
N PHE A 70 5.22 2.20 8.88
CA PHE A 70 4.21 2.91 8.10
C PHE A 70 2.92 3.20 8.87
N VAL A 71 2.81 2.77 10.13
CA VAL A 71 1.56 2.88 10.90
C VAL A 71 1.70 3.66 12.20
N LYS A 72 2.89 3.74 12.80
CA LYS A 72 3.08 4.34 14.14
C LYS A 72 2.61 5.79 14.26
N GLU A 73 2.86 6.60 13.25
CA GLU A 73 2.46 7.99 13.23
C GLU A 73 0.93 8.12 13.17
N LEU A 74 0.26 7.23 12.43
CA LEU A 74 -1.18 7.18 12.32
C LEU A 74 -1.81 6.62 13.61
N GLU A 75 -1.25 5.54 14.18
CA GLU A 75 -1.67 5.01 15.48
C GLU A 75 -1.60 6.08 16.57
N ARG A 76 -0.50 6.84 16.59
CA ARG A 76 -0.33 7.95 17.52
C ARG A 76 -1.37 9.04 17.31
N ALA A 77 -1.71 9.38 16.07
CA ALA A 77 -2.74 10.36 15.77
C ALA A 77 -4.12 9.92 16.26
N LEU A 78 -4.44 8.62 16.17
CA LEU A 78 -5.68 8.06 16.73
C LEU A 78 -5.68 8.13 18.26
N LEU A 79 -4.60 7.72 18.92
CA LEU A 79 -4.50 7.75 20.38
C LEU A 79 -4.49 9.17 20.97
N GLU A 80 -4.03 10.17 20.22
CA GLU A 80 -4.03 11.59 20.58
C GLU A 80 -5.32 12.31 20.10
N GLU A 81 -6.33 11.57 19.61
CA GLU A 81 -7.63 12.10 19.12
C GLU A 81 -7.48 13.16 18.01
N ARG A 82 -6.37 13.13 17.26
CA ARG A 82 -6.13 14.00 16.09
C ARG A 82 -6.79 13.45 14.83
N ALA A 83 -7.18 12.18 14.85
CA ALA A 83 -7.95 11.52 13.82
C ALA A 83 -8.83 10.44 14.45
N ASP A 84 -9.94 10.12 13.79
CA ASP A 84 -10.95 9.17 14.28
C ASP A 84 -10.72 7.77 13.72
N ILE A 85 -10.27 7.69 12.48
CA ILE A 85 -9.92 6.44 11.80
C ILE A 85 -8.62 6.59 11.03
N ALA A 86 -7.98 5.45 10.70
CA ALA A 86 -6.82 5.40 9.82
C ALA A 86 -7.09 4.44 8.66
N VAL A 87 -6.63 4.80 7.46
CA VAL A 87 -6.75 3.96 6.26
C VAL A 87 -5.40 3.44 5.83
N HIS A 88 -5.30 2.11 5.69
CA HIS A 88 -4.08 1.40 5.36
C HIS A 88 -4.27 0.34 4.28
N SER A 89 -3.20 0.02 3.57
CA SER A 89 -3.12 -1.28 2.88
C SER A 89 -3.01 -2.39 3.92
N MET A 90 -3.86 -3.43 3.84
CA MET A 90 -3.93 -4.50 4.84
C MET A 90 -2.57 -5.16 5.11
N LYS A 91 -1.72 -5.33 4.11
CA LYS A 91 -0.37 -5.90 4.25
C LYS A 91 0.58 -5.09 5.14
N ASP A 92 0.28 -3.80 5.37
CA ASP A 92 1.09 -2.91 6.21
C ASP A 92 0.57 -2.85 7.66
N VAL A 93 -0.62 -3.41 7.92
CA VAL A 93 -1.26 -3.45 9.24
C VAL A 93 -0.57 -4.51 10.11
N PRO A 94 -0.14 -4.18 11.34
CA PRO A 94 0.48 -5.14 12.24
C PRO A 94 -0.53 -6.15 12.79
N MET A 95 -0.04 -7.33 13.18
CA MET A 95 -0.87 -8.37 13.81
C MET A 95 -1.34 -8.02 15.22
N CYS A 96 -0.62 -7.13 15.89
CA CYS A 96 -0.94 -6.67 17.24
C CYS A 96 -1.10 -5.15 17.24
N PHE A 97 -2.17 -4.67 17.82
CA PHE A 97 -2.48 -3.25 17.93
C PHE A 97 -2.13 -2.73 19.34
N PRO A 98 -1.81 -1.42 19.47
CA PRO A 98 -1.80 -0.75 20.76
C PRO A 98 -3.15 -0.85 21.46
N ALA A 99 -3.17 -0.77 22.78
CA ALA A 99 -4.42 -0.74 23.55
C ALA A 99 -5.32 0.41 23.07
N GLY A 100 -6.60 0.12 22.87
CA GLY A 100 -7.58 1.08 22.37
C GLY A 100 -7.70 1.16 20.85
N LEU A 101 -6.81 0.51 20.09
CA LEU A 101 -6.88 0.44 18.64
C LEU A 101 -7.18 -0.98 18.15
N GLY A 102 -7.78 -1.08 16.97
CA GLY A 102 -8.11 -2.35 16.35
C GLY A 102 -8.46 -2.22 14.88
N LEU A 103 -8.59 -3.34 14.20
CA LEU A 103 -9.05 -3.42 12.82
C LEU A 103 -10.57 -3.53 12.82
N SER A 104 -11.25 -2.47 12.39
CA SER A 104 -12.72 -2.40 12.42
C SER A 104 -13.37 -2.81 11.09
N VAL A 105 -12.73 -2.51 9.96
CA VAL A 105 -13.30 -2.73 8.62
C VAL A 105 -12.22 -3.23 7.67
N ILE A 106 -12.56 -4.24 6.87
CA ILE A 106 -11.80 -4.69 5.72
C ILE A 106 -12.65 -4.44 4.49
N CYS A 107 -12.19 -3.56 3.60
CA CYS A 107 -12.86 -3.27 2.34
C CYS A 107 -12.69 -4.42 1.34
N GLN A 108 -13.52 -4.41 0.28
CA GLN A 108 -13.38 -5.37 -0.82
C GLN A 108 -11.95 -5.33 -1.38
N ARG A 109 -11.38 -6.52 -1.54
CA ARG A 109 -10.02 -6.70 -2.05
C ARG A 109 -9.99 -6.41 -3.55
N GLU A 110 -8.96 -5.68 -3.97
CA GLU A 110 -8.58 -5.51 -5.38
C GLU A 110 -7.82 -6.77 -5.85
N ASP A 111 -7.46 -6.84 -7.15
CA ASP A 111 -6.68 -7.94 -7.71
C ASP A 111 -5.44 -8.23 -6.84
N PRO A 112 -5.35 -9.44 -6.24
CA PRO A 112 -4.29 -9.77 -5.30
C PRO A 112 -2.96 -10.12 -5.98
N ARG A 113 -2.96 -10.34 -7.30
CA ARG A 113 -1.80 -10.82 -8.03
C ARG A 113 -0.63 -9.83 -8.01
N ASP A 114 0.55 -10.36 -8.18
CA ASP A 114 1.72 -9.55 -8.47
C ASP A 114 1.75 -9.18 -9.96
N ALA A 115 2.19 -7.96 -10.26
CA ALA A 115 2.35 -7.44 -11.62
C ALA A 115 3.82 -7.51 -12.01
N PHE A 116 4.10 -8.12 -13.16
CA PHE A 116 5.36 -8.00 -13.88
C PHE A 116 5.31 -6.70 -14.70
N VAL A 117 6.28 -5.82 -14.49
CA VAL A 117 6.40 -4.54 -15.19
C VAL A 117 7.79 -4.46 -15.81
N SER A 118 7.83 -4.28 -17.11
CA SER A 118 9.05 -4.09 -17.90
C SER A 118 8.76 -3.20 -19.10
N ASN A 119 9.77 -2.50 -19.60
CA ASN A 119 9.68 -1.73 -20.83
C ASN A 119 9.94 -2.60 -22.09
N ASP A 120 10.77 -3.66 -21.94
CA ASP A 120 11.29 -4.44 -23.06
C ASP A 120 10.73 -5.86 -23.12
N TYR A 121 10.29 -6.43 -22.00
CA TYR A 121 9.82 -7.81 -21.90
C TYR A 121 8.36 -7.87 -21.52
N ARG A 122 7.63 -8.81 -22.09
CA ARG A 122 6.19 -9.00 -21.82
C ARG A 122 5.93 -9.97 -20.66
N ARG A 123 6.85 -10.90 -20.42
CA ARG A 123 6.68 -11.98 -19.46
C ARG A 123 7.97 -12.23 -18.71
N LEU A 124 7.83 -12.80 -17.52
CA LEU A 124 8.97 -13.13 -16.65
C LEU A 124 9.92 -14.18 -17.27
N ASP A 125 9.36 -15.13 -18.01
CA ASP A 125 10.10 -16.20 -18.70
C ASP A 125 10.86 -15.73 -19.96
N GLU A 126 10.64 -14.49 -20.41
CA GLU A 126 11.40 -13.89 -21.52
C GLU A 126 12.69 -13.19 -21.05
N LEU A 127 12.87 -13.03 -19.73
CA LEU A 127 14.05 -12.37 -19.19
C LEU A 127 15.32 -13.20 -19.45
N PRO A 128 16.41 -12.58 -19.95
CA PRO A 128 17.67 -13.27 -20.12
C PRO A 128 18.32 -13.64 -18.76
N GLN A 129 19.22 -14.61 -18.80
CA GLN A 129 20.04 -14.95 -17.65
C GLN A 129 20.78 -13.70 -17.12
N GLY A 130 20.76 -13.50 -15.81
CA GLY A 130 21.38 -12.35 -15.15
C GLY A 130 20.56 -11.06 -15.22
N ALA A 131 19.36 -11.07 -15.81
CA ALA A 131 18.50 -9.89 -15.84
C ALA A 131 18.22 -9.36 -14.43
N VAL A 132 18.24 -8.04 -14.30
CA VAL A 132 18.06 -7.32 -13.04
C VAL A 132 16.59 -7.14 -12.73
N VAL A 133 16.07 -7.78 -11.69
CA VAL A 133 14.66 -7.66 -11.27
C VAL A 133 14.53 -6.96 -9.94
N GLY A 134 13.77 -5.86 -9.93
CA GLY A 134 13.59 -5.00 -8.77
C GLY A 134 12.43 -5.45 -7.86
N THR A 135 12.74 -5.80 -6.61
CA THR A 135 11.74 -5.96 -5.53
C THR A 135 12.39 -5.90 -4.15
N SER A 136 11.72 -5.29 -3.16
CA SER A 136 12.14 -5.34 -1.75
C SER A 136 11.30 -6.31 -0.91
N SER A 137 10.36 -7.03 -1.51
CA SER A 137 9.55 -8.02 -0.82
C SER A 137 10.28 -9.35 -0.72
N LEU A 138 10.62 -9.79 0.50
CA LEU A 138 11.25 -11.10 0.73
C LEU A 138 10.40 -12.25 0.19
N ARG A 139 9.07 -12.16 0.32
CA ARG A 139 8.13 -13.11 -0.25
C ARG A 139 8.35 -13.28 -1.76
N ARG A 140 8.41 -12.16 -2.50
CA ARG A 140 8.65 -12.16 -3.94
C ARG A 140 10.04 -12.67 -4.30
N GLN A 141 11.06 -12.21 -3.57
CA GLN A 141 12.44 -12.64 -3.79
C GLN A 141 12.58 -14.16 -3.69
N CYS A 142 12.03 -14.77 -2.63
CA CYS A 142 12.08 -16.23 -2.45
C CYS A 142 11.40 -16.98 -3.60
N GLN A 143 10.19 -16.56 -3.99
CA GLN A 143 9.44 -17.23 -5.06
C GLN A 143 10.09 -17.04 -6.43
N LEU A 144 10.57 -15.83 -6.73
CA LEU A 144 11.30 -15.55 -7.98
C LEU A 144 12.60 -16.38 -8.06
N LYS A 145 13.38 -16.44 -6.98
CA LYS A 145 14.64 -17.23 -6.95
C LYS A 145 14.39 -18.71 -7.08
N GLN A 146 13.28 -19.21 -6.61
CA GLN A 146 12.92 -20.62 -6.78
C GLN A 146 12.59 -20.96 -8.24
N LEU A 147 11.84 -20.08 -8.93
CA LEU A 147 11.41 -20.31 -10.32
C LEU A 147 12.46 -19.89 -11.35
N HIS A 148 13.21 -18.84 -11.05
CA HIS A 148 14.20 -18.22 -11.93
C HIS A 148 15.50 -17.95 -11.15
N PRO A 149 16.30 -18.98 -10.84
CA PRO A 149 17.51 -18.85 -10.01
C PRO A 149 18.58 -17.95 -10.63
N ASP A 150 18.57 -17.81 -11.95
CA ASP A 150 19.55 -17.03 -12.71
C ASP A 150 19.32 -15.52 -12.70
N LEU A 151 18.17 -15.04 -12.21
CA LEU A 151 17.88 -13.61 -12.14
C LEU A 151 18.70 -12.90 -11.05
N ASP A 152 19.18 -11.69 -11.33
CA ASP A 152 19.77 -10.78 -10.35
C ASP A 152 18.68 -9.97 -9.65
N ILE A 153 18.25 -10.40 -8.47
CA ILE A 153 17.18 -9.73 -7.74
C ILE A 153 17.76 -8.65 -6.85
N ARG A 154 17.40 -7.38 -7.13
CA ARG A 154 17.87 -6.21 -6.39
C ARG A 154 16.75 -5.53 -5.62
N SER A 155 17.14 -4.86 -4.53
CA SER A 155 16.20 -4.09 -3.70
C SER A 155 15.65 -2.89 -4.45
N LEU A 156 14.31 -2.73 -4.49
CA LEU A 156 13.62 -1.62 -5.13
C LEU A 156 12.76 -0.89 -4.09
N ARG A 157 13.12 0.35 -3.76
CA ARG A 157 12.47 1.20 -2.77
C ARG A 157 11.84 2.44 -3.39
N GLY A 158 10.89 3.04 -2.67
CA GLY A 158 10.11 4.21 -3.06
C GLY A 158 8.62 3.91 -3.20
N ASN A 159 7.82 4.92 -3.51
CA ASN A 159 6.43 4.76 -3.91
C ASN A 159 6.33 4.16 -5.33
N VAL A 160 5.10 3.90 -5.81
CA VAL A 160 4.90 3.29 -7.14
C VAL A 160 5.55 4.11 -8.26
N GLY A 161 5.33 5.44 -8.27
CA GLY A 161 5.92 6.32 -9.28
C GLY A 161 7.44 6.31 -9.26
N THR A 162 8.07 6.41 -8.07
CA THR A 162 9.54 6.32 -7.94
C THR A 162 10.09 5.01 -8.49
N ARG A 163 9.39 3.89 -8.24
CA ARG A 163 9.83 2.57 -8.73
C ARG A 163 9.71 2.46 -10.24
N LEU A 164 8.65 3.00 -10.83
CA LEU A 164 8.48 3.06 -12.27
C LEU A 164 9.56 3.94 -12.91
N SER A 165 9.87 5.11 -12.33
CA SER A 165 10.94 5.97 -12.83
C SER A 165 12.30 5.27 -12.82
N LYS A 166 12.61 4.46 -11.82
CA LYS A 166 13.86 3.67 -11.78
C LYS A 166 13.91 2.63 -12.88
N LEU A 167 12.78 1.98 -13.21
CA LEU A 167 12.68 1.09 -14.37
C LEU A 167 12.90 1.86 -15.66
N ASP A 168 12.21 3.00 -15.82
CA ASP A 168 12.28 3.83 -17.03
C ASP A 168 13.69 4.41 -17.26
N ASN A 169 14.46 4.62 -16.17
CA ASN A 169 15.87 5.02 -16.23
C ASN A 169 16.84 3.85 -16.50
N GLY A 170 16.35 2.62 -16.69
CA GLY A 170 17.20 1.46 -16.99
C GLY A 170 17.97 0.90 -15.79
N GLU A 171 17.58 1.24 -14.53
CA GLU A 171 18.22 0.65 -13.35
C GLU A 171 17.84 -0.84 -13.17
N TYR A 172 16.76 -1.29 -13.82
CA TYR A 172 16.20 -2.64 -13.78
C TYR A 172 15.68 -3.03 -15.16
N ASP A 173 15.79 -4.30 -15.53
CA ASP A 173 15.14 -4.88 -16.73
C ASP A 173 13.66 -5.12 -16.48
N ALA A 174 13.29 -5.41 -15.24
CA ALA A 174 11.90 -5.56 -14.81
C ALA A 174 11.75 -5.26 -13.30
N ILE A 175 10.52 -4.96 -12.90
CA ILE A 175 10.17 -4.78 -11.48
C ILE A 175 8.88 -5.54 -11.16
N ILE A 176 8.75 -6.03 -9.91
CA ILE A 176 7.54 -6.70 -9.46
C ILE A 176 6.80 -5.82 -8.46
N LEU A 177 5.58 -5.46 -8.83
CA LEU A 177 4.69 -4.62 -8.04
C LEU A 177 3.40 -5.38 -7.66
N ALA A 178 2.60 -4.80 -6.76
CA ALA A 178 1.24 -5.28 -6.53
C ALA A 178 0.31 -4.69 -7.61
N SER A 179 -0.41 -5.52 -8.34
CA SER A 179 -1.36 -5.10 -9.40
C SER A 179 -2.35 -4.06 -8.87
N ALA A 180 -2.89 -4.29 -7.67
CA ALA A 180 -3.80 -3.36 -6.99
C ALA A 180 -3.26 -1.92 -6.90
N GLY A 181 -1.95 -1.76 -6.69
CA GLY A 181 -1.32 -0.44 -6.62
C GLY A 181 -1.32 0.29 -7.95
N LEU A 182 -1.02 -0.43 -9.03
CA LEU A 182 -1.02 0.11 -10.40
C LEU A 182 -2.45 0.43 -10.88
N ILE A 183 -3.38 -0.50 -10.68
CA ILE A 183 -4.80 -0.33 -11.05
C ILE A 183 -5.39 0.91 -10.37
N ARG A 184 -5.22 1.04 -9.06
CA ARG A 184 -5.75 2.17 -8.29
C ARG A 184 -5.16 3.52 -8.66
N LEU A 185 -3.93 3.54 -9.14
CA LEU A 185 -3.27 4.77 -9.61
C LEU A 185 -3.54 5.08 -11.09
N GLY A 186 -4.37 4.29 -11.77
CA GLY A 186 -4.64 4.46 -13.21
C GLY A 186 -3.45 4.10 -14.09
N LEU A 187 -2.56 3.21 -13.62
CA LEU A 187 -1.32 2.80 -14.29
C LEU A 187 -1.39 1.32 -14.72
N ALA A 188 -2.60 0.81 -14.97
CA ALA A 188 -2.80 -0.58 -15.36
C ALA A 188 -2.11 -0.94 -16.69
N GLU A 189 -1.95 0.02 -17.59
CA GLU A 189 -1.23 -0.11 -18.86
C GLU A 189 0.26 -0.41 -18.70
N ARG A 190 0.84 -0.13 -17.51
CA ARG A 190 2.23 -0.47 -17.19
C ARG A 190 2.41 -1.94 -16.79
N ILE A 191 1.32 -2.69 -16.60
CA ILE A 191 1.36 -4.13 -16.32
C ILE A 191 1.62 -4.86 -17.63
N ALA A 192 2.85 -5.37 -17.81
CA ALA A 192 3.18 -6.17 -18.98
C ALA A 192 2.50 -7.57 -18.88
N SER A 193 2.48 -8.17 -17.69
CA SER A 193 1.69 -9.36 -17.38
C SER A 193 1.39 -9.48 -15.89
N PHE A 194 0.32 -10.21 -15.57
CA PHE A 194 0.06 -10.65 -14.21
C PHE A 194 0.83 -11.93 -13.91
N ILE A 195 1.37 -12.04 -12.72
CA ILE A 195 1.98 -13.29 -12.23
C ILE A 195 0.86 -14.06 -11.53
N GLU A 196 0.55 -15.24 -12.04
CA GLU A 196 -0.55 -16.03 -11.51
C GLU A 196 -0.25 -16.49 -10.06
N VAL A 197 -1.31 -16.70 -9.28
CA VAL A 197 -1.18 -17.00 -7.85
C VAL A 197 -0.44 -18.32 -7.58
N GLU A 198 -0.47 -19.25 -8.53
CA GLU A 198 0.26 -20.52 -8.51
C GLU A 198 1.77 -20.33 -8.66
N GLN A 199 2.20 -19.24 -9.32
CA GLN A 199 3.60 -18.88 -9.52
C GLN A 199 4.11 -17.95 -8.42
N SER A 200 3.26 -17.06 -7.92
CA SER A 200 3.60 -16.14 -6.83
C SER A 200 2.40 -15.95 -5.89
N LEU A 201 2.43 -16.66 -4.77
CA LEU A 201 1.42 -16.48 -3.73
C LEU A 201 1.38 -15.02 -3.30
N PRO A 202 0.22 -14.36 -3.36
CA PRO A 202 0.07 -12.94 -2.99
C PRO A 202 0.23 -12.71 -1.48
N ALA A 203 0.34 -11.44 -1.09
CA ALA A 203 0.39 -11.04 0.33
C ALA A 203 -0.98 -11.10 0.97
#